data_30bb503732694f31415e083658bc1818
#
_entry.id   30bb503732694f31415e083658bc1818
#
_cell.length_a   1.000
_cell.length_b   1.000
_cell.length_c   1.000
_cell.angle_alpha   90.00
_cell.angle_beta   90.00
_cell.angle_gamma   90.00
#
_symmetry.space_group_name_H-M   'P 1'
#
loop_
_entity.id
_entity.type
_entity.pdbx_description
1 polymer ?
#
loop_
_entity_poly.entity_id
_entity_poly.type
_entity_poly.pdbx_seq_one_letter_code
_entity_poly.pdbx_strand_id
1 'polypeptide(L)'
;PKTRTDACFVIPDGIGYVWDFAFVGNDLLEKVVVPDSCKILGAFAFWECANLAEVEFGANSELLIVDDFCFSECYALRQIQLPDSVYLIGEAAFSYTSLHQFTFPEKIVFIGDQTFWWTPLTELTFHAESYPQYIGSEYFSMDDDDVEYRIILPFDADIERYVGDPEYIMQMKNVTIIFCEDLSYASKIQIHFLNA
;
A
#
# COMPACT_ATOMS: atom_id res chain seq x y z
N PRO A 1 21.87 29.06 -10.68
CA PRO A 1 21.44 27.69 -10.70
C PRO A 1 21.85 27.06 -9.36
N LYS A 2 20.88 26.87 -8.46
CA LYS A 2 21.15 26.08 -7.25
C LYS A 2 21.30 24.64 -7.72
N THR A 3 22.46 24.06 -7.54
CA THR A 3 22.68 22.63 -7.62
C THR A 3 21.80 22.01 -6.54
N ARG A 4 20.69 21.41 -6.97
CA ARG A 4 19.75 20.72 -6.09
C ARG A 4 20.37 19.38 -5.74
N THR A 5 21.04 19.34 -4.57
CA THR A 5 21.75 18.15 -4.06
C THR A 5 20.99 17.46 -2.93
N ASP A 6 19.75 17.87 -2.66
CA ASP A 6 19.00 17.31 -1.54
C ASP A 6 18.12 16.17 -2.05
N ALA A 7 18.64 14.95 -1.94
CA ALA A 7 17.89 13.71 -2.15
C ALA A 7 16.71 13.56 -1.17
N CYS A 8 16.67 14.37 -0.10
CA CYS A 8 15.60 14.42 0.89
C CYS A 8 14.83 15.73 0.78
N PHE A 9 13.50 15.63 0.65
CA PHE A 9 12.62 16.78 0.69
C PHE A 9 11.69 16.71 1.92
N VAL A 10 11.74 17.76 2.74
CA VAL A 10 10.82 17.92 3.87
C VAL A 10 9.69 18.84 3.44
N ILE A 11 8.47 18.30 3.38
CA ILE A 11 7.28 19.10 3.09
C ILE A 11 7.03 20.00 4.31
N PRO A 12 6.89 21.33 4.14
CA PRO A 12 6.72 22.26 5.24
C PRO A 12 5.48 21.95 6.11
N ASP A 13 5.61 22.18 7.42
CA ASP A 13 4.48 22.12 8.33
C ASP A 13 3.35 23.06 7.91
N GLY A 14 2.10 22.65 8.15
CA GLY A 14 0.90 23.39 7.77
C GLY A 14 0.42 23.10 6.35
N ILE A 15 1.19 22.33 5.55
CA ILE A 15 0.69 21.83 4.26
C ILE A 15 -0.31 20.72 4.55
N GLY A 16 -1.57 20.95 4.20
CA GLY A 16 -2.65 19.96 4.38
C GLY A 16 -2.91 19.09 3.15
N TYR A 17 -2.37 19.49 1.98
CA TYR A 17 -2.58 18.79 0.71
C TYR A 17 -1.34 18.87 -0.17
N VAL A 18 -0.82 17.72 -0.56
CA VAL A 18 0.19 17.61 -1.63
C VAL A 18 -0.57 17.50 -2.94
N TRP A 19 -0.43 18.52 -3.79
CA TRP A 19 -1.19 18.62 -5.05
C TRP A 19 -0.87 17.49 -6.02
N ASP A 20 -1.84 17.23 -6.89
CA ASP A 20 -1.66 16.31 -8.00
C ASP A 20 -0.42 16.68 -8.81
N PHE A 21 0.36 15.67 -9.19
CA PHE A 21 1.61 15.80 -9.96
C PHE A 21 2.71 16.65 -9.29
N ALA A 22 2.64 16.92 -7.97
CA ALA A 22 3.55 17.86 -7.30
C ALA A 22 5.05 17.52 -7.45
N PHE A 23 5.40 16.24 -7.48
CA PHE A 23 6.78 15.75 -7.58
C PHE A 23 7.00 14.81 -8.77
N VAL A 24 6.05 14.73 -9.70
CA VAL A 24 6.10 13.78 -10.82
C VAL A 24 7.45 13.79 -11.54
N GLY A 25 8.00 12.58 -11.78
CA GLY A 25 9.27 12.40 -12.51
C GLY A 25 10.49 12.99 -11.81
N ASN A 26 10.44 13.18 -10.50
CA ASN A 26 11.58 13.73 -9.75
C ASN A 26 12.62 12.64 -9.43
N ASP A 27 13.53 12.36 -10.35
CA ASP A 27 14.58 11.35 -10.21
C ASP A 27 15.64 11.70 -9.15
N LEU A 28 15.65 12.91 -8.60
CA LEU A 28 16.56 13.30 -7.54
C LEU A 28 16.01 13.03 -6.15
N LEU A 29 14.71 12.73 -6.04
CA LEU A 29 14.05 12.51 -4.76
C LEU A 29 14.28 11.08 -4.28
N GLU A 30 15.03 10.91 -3.19
CA GLU A 30 15.27 9.60 -2.55
C GLU A 30 14.45 9.44 -1.28
N LYS A 31 14.15 10.56 -0.60
CA LYS A 31 13.36 10.59 0.63
C LYS A 31 12.41 11.77 0.66
N VAL A 32 11.19 11.53 1.16
CA VAL A 32 10.25 12.59 1.48
C VAL A 32 9.78 12.45 2.92
N VAL A 33 9.69 13.59 3.63
CA VAL A 33 9.09 13.68 4.96
C VAL A 33 7.77 14.43 4.82
N VAL A 34 6.68 13.76 5.18
CA VAL A 34 5.32 14.27 5.10
C VAL A 34 4.92 14.81 6.49
N PRO A 35 4.50 16.09 6.62
CA PRO A 35 4.15 16.67 7.91
C PRO A 35 2.86 16.08 8.49
N ASP A 36 2.72 16.14 9.80
CA ASP A 36 1.51 15.67 10.50
C ASP A 36 0.22 16.32 10.00
N SER A 37 0.31 17.58 9.56
CA SER A 37 -0.83 18.35 9.03
C SER A 37 -1.35 17.89 7.68
N CYS A 38 -0.57 17.08 6.93
CA CYS A 38 -0.96 16.62 5.60
C CYS A 38 -2.08 15.59 5.68
N LYS A 39 -3.18 15.86 5.00
CA LYS A 39 -4.37 14.98 4.96
C LYS A 39 -4.50 14.21 3.67
N ILE A 40 -3.93 14.71 2.59
CA ILE A 40 -4.09 14.13 1.26
C ILE A 40 -2.76 14.20 0.52
N LEU A 41 -2.34 13.06 0.00
CA LEU A 41 -1.36 12.95 -1.07
C LEU A 41 -2.15 12.77 -2.36
N GLY A 42 -2.12 13.78 -3.22
CA GLY A 42 -2.94 13.87 -4.43
C GLY A 42 -2.54 12.88 -5.52
N ALA A 43 -3.37 12.78 -6.53
CA ALA A 43 -3.16 11.87 -7.65
C ALA A 43 -1.84 12.15 -8.37
N PHE A 44 -1.08 11.10 -8.68
CA PHE A 44 0.22 11.20 -9.36
C PHE A 44 1.27 12.05 -8.61
N ALA A 45 1.07 12.35 -7.32
CA ALA A 45 1.92 13.31 -6.61
C ALA A 45 3.41 12.94 -6.64
N PHE A 46 3.74 11.66 -6.59
CA PHE A 46 5.11 11.13 -6.65
C PHE A 46 5.29 10.14 -7.81
N TRP A 47 4.40 10.17 -8.81
CA TRP A 47 4.50 9.28 -9.97
C TRP A 47 5.85 9.42 -10.68
N GLU A 48 6.44 8.28 -11.07
CA GLU A 48 7.77 8.22 -11.69
C GLU A 48 8.91 8.83 -10.83
N CYS A 49 8.75 8.91 -9.51
CA CYS A 49 9.89 9.23 -8.63
C CYS A 49 10.77 7.98 -8.46
N ALA A 50 11.50 7.60 -9.52
CA ALA A 50 12.14 6.30 -9.65
C ALA A 50 13.13 5.97 -8.52
N ASN A 51 13.75 6.99 -7.89
CA ASN A 51 14.71 6.82 -6.81
C ASN A 51 14.13 7.04 -5.41
N LEU A 52 12.82 7.30 -5.28
CA LEU A 52 12.17 7.48 -3.99
C LEU A 52 12.15 6.15 -3.22
N ALA A 53 12.99 6.04 -2.20
CA ALA A 53 13.17 4.83 -1.40
C ALA A 53 12.53 4.92 -0.02
N GLU A 54 12.28 6.14 0.48
CA GLU A 54 11.80 6.37 1.84
C GLU A 54 10.73 7.46 1.88
N VAL A 55 9.57 7.11 2.51
CA VAL A 55 8.50 8.05 2.82
C VAL A 55 8.29 8.01 4.33
N GLU A 56 8.56 9.14 5.00
CA GLU A 56 8.44 9.25 6.44
C GLU A 56 7.20 10.06 6.83
N PHE A 57 6.42 9.53 7.76
CA PHE A 57 5.26 10.19 8.35
C PHE A 57 5.51 10.43 9.83
N GLY A 58 5.04 11.55 10.35
CA GLY A 58 5.12 11.83 11.78
C GLY A 58 4.19 10.95 12.61
N ALA A 59 4.50 10.81 13.89
CA ALA A 59 3.73 9.96 14.82
C ALA A 59 2.28 10.45 15.06
N ASN A 60 1.99 11.71 14.76
CA ASN A 60 0.65 12.29 14.87
C ASN A 60 0.05 12.60 13.50
N SER A 61 0.49 11.90 12.45
CA SER A 61 0.03 12.14 11.09
C SER A 61 -1.49 12.08 10.97
N GLU A 62 -2.07 13.11 10.35
CA GLU A 62 -3.50 13.22 10.05
C GLU A 62 -3.81 12.78 8.60
N LEU A 63 -2.92 12.02 7.95
CA LEU A 63 -3.11 11.58 6.57
C LEU A 63 -4.34 10.69 6.45
N LEU A 64 -5.19 10.99 5.49
CA LEU A 64 -6.47 10.34 5.26
C LEU A 64 -6.51 9.60 3.93
N ILE A 65 -5.88 10.17 2.90
CA ILE A 65 -5.97 9.72 1.51
C ILE A 65 -4.59 9.65 0.89
N VAL A 66 -4.31 8.51 0.26
CA VAL A 66 -3.28 8.31 -0.75
C VAL A 66 -4.02 8.09 -2.06
N ASP A 67 -4.00 9.08 -2.94
CA ASP A 67 -4.85 9.13 -4.13
C ASP A 67 -4.29 8.29 -5.30
N ASP A 68 -4.99 8.28 -6.43
CA ASP A 68 -4.68 7.45 -7.59
C ASP A 68 -3.25 7.67 -8.09
N PHE A 69 -2.54 6.58 -8.40
CA PHE A 69 -1.18 6.56 -8.93
C PHE A 69 -0.14 7.32 -8.10
N CYS A 70 -0.44 7.64 -6.83
CA CYS A 70 0.37 8.54 -6.01
C CYS A 70 1.85 8.15 -5.96
N PHE A 71 2.18 6.87 -5.76
CA PHE A 71 3.53 6.31 -5.71
C PHE A 71 3.80 5.32 -6.85
N SER A 72 2.98 5.34 -7.91
CA SER A 72 3.20 4.46 -9.06
C SER A 72 4.56 4.74 -9.69
N GLU A 73 5.28 3.69 -10.11
CA GLU A 73 6.62 3.73 -10.68
C GLU A 73 7.72 4.29 -9.74
N CYS A 74 7.49 4.25 -8.44
CA CYS A 74 8.54 4.47 -7.44
C CYS A 74 9.37 3.19 -7.27
N TYR A 75 10.21 2.86 -8.25
CA TYR A 75 10.92 1.58 -8.32
C TYR A 75 11.85 1.31 -7.14
N ALA A 76 12.35 2.35 -6.45
CA ALA A 76 13.21 2.20 -5.28
C ALA A 76 12.43 1.97 -3.98
N LEU A 77 11.10 2.14 -3.95
CA LEU A 77 10.27 2.04 -2.75
C LEU A 77 10.07 0.57 -2.36
N ARG A 78 10.77 0.12 -1.32
CA ARG A 78 10.79 -1.28 -0.85
C ARG A 78 9.95 -1.51 0.39
N GLN A 79 9.63 -0.44 1.10
CA GLN A 79 8.81 -0.46 2.31
C GLN A 79 8.12 0.88 2.50
N ILE A 80 6.92 0.85 3.02
CA ILE A 80 6.19 2.02 3.47
C ILE A 80 5.25 1.60 4.60
N GLN A 81 5.18 2.43 5.65
CA GLN A 81 4.21 2.27 6.71
C GLN A 81 3.29 3.46 6.69
N LEU A 82 2.07 3.27 6.22
CA LEU A 82 1.05 4.33 6.22
C LEU A 82 0.54 4.56 7.64
N PRO A 83 0.17 5.81 7.99
CA PRO A 83 -0.53 6.12 9.24
C PRO A 83 -1.88 5.40 9.32
N ASP A 84 -2.28 4.97 10.54
CA ASP A 84 -3.55 4.27 10.79
C ASP A 84 -4.81 5.12 10.50
N SER A 85 -4.64 6.43 10.34
CA SER A 85 -5.71 7.36 9.95
C SER A 85 -6.12 7.24 8.49
N VAL A 86 -5.30 6.62 7.63
CA VAL A 86 -5.59 6.47 6.19
C VAL A 86 -6.78 5.55 5.99
N TYR A 87 -7.81 6.05 5.29
CA TYR A 87 -9.01 5.29 4.98
C TYR A 87 -9.20 5.01 3.48
N LEU A 88 -8.44 5.70 2.62
CA LEU A 88 -8.52 5.51 1.17
C LEU A 88 -7.13 5.38 0.56
N ILE A 89 -6.95 4.34 -0.23
CA ILE A 89 -5.81 4.13 -1.13
C ILE A 89 -6.41 4.01 -2.54
N GLY A 90 -5.98 4.87 -3.44
CA GLY A 90 -6.52 5.00 -4.79
C GLY A 90 -6.08 3.91 -5.76
N GLU A 91 -6.58 4.02 -7.00
CA GLU A 91 -6.21 3.15 -8.12
C GLU A 91 -4.71 3.20 -8.37
N ALA A 92 -4.09 2.03 -8.55
CA ALA A 92 -2.67 1.86 -8.89
C ALA A 92 -1.69 2.67 -7.99
N ALA A 93 -2.11 3.02 -6.76
CA ALA A 93 -1.36 3.95 -5.90
C ALA A 93 0.08 3.50 -5.62
N PHE A 94 0.36 2.20 -5.61
CA PHE A 94 1.67 1.59 -5.39
C PHE A 94 2.10 0.66 -6.52
N SER A 95 1.50 0.77 -7.70
CA SER A 95 1.86 -0.05 -8.85
C SER A 95 3.31 0.19 -9.25
N TYR A 96 4.00 -0.84 -9.76
CA TYR A 96 5.40 -0.78 -10.17
C TYR A 96 6.37 -0.30 -9.08
N THR A 97 6.06 -0.55 -7.80
CA THR A 97 7.02 -0.36 -6.70
C THR A 97 7.81 -1.65 -6.43
N SER A 98 8.76 -1.61 -5.50
CA SER A 98 9.51 -2.80 -5.03
C SER A 98 9.04 -3.28 -3.65
N LEU A 99 7.79 -3.06 -3.29
CA LEU A 99 7.23 -3.54 -2.03
C LEU A 99 7.10 -5.07 -2.05
N HIS A 100 7.58 -5.75 -0.98
CA HIS A 100 7.44 -7.19 -0.81
C HIS A 100 6.37 -7.57 0.20
N GLN A 101 6.05 -6.64 1.08
CA GLN A 101 5.00 -6.79 2.08
C GLN A 101 4.29 -5.45 2.30
N PHE A 102 3.01 -5.50 2.65
CA PHE A 102 2.25 -4.31 2.97
C PHE A 102 1.24 -4.59 4.08
N THR A 103 1.19 -3.68 5.06
CA THR A 103 0.19 -3.69 6.12
C THR A 103 -0.79 -2.56 5.88
N PHE A 104 -2.06 -2.90 5.72
CA PHE A 104 -3.11 -1.91 5.55
C PHE A 104 -3.35 -1.15 6.85
N PRO A 105 -3.59 0.17 6.78
CA PRO A 105 -3.97 0.98 7.92
C PRO A 105 -5.21 0.44 8.63
N GLU A 106 -5.29 0.67 9.96
CA GLU A 106 -6.42 0.23 10.78
C GLU A 106 -7.77 0.73 10.27
N LYS A 107 -7.81 1.98 9.76
CA LYS A 107 -9.04 2.64 9.31
C LYS A 107 -9.33 2.49 7.82
N ILE A 108 -8.66 1.57 7.14
CA ILE A 108 -8.86 1.39 5.69
C ILE A 108 -10.32 1.04 5.36
N VAL A 109 -10.90 1.75 4.41
CA VAL A 109 -12.28 1.59 3.94
C VAL A 109 -12.32 1.32 2.44
N PHE A 110 -11.41 1.93 1.68
CA PHE A 110 -11.38 1.85 0.23
C PHE A 110 -9.97 1.52 -0.26
N ILE A 111 -9.86 0.48 -1.08
CA ILE A 111 -8.66 0.05 -1.78
C ILE A 111 -9.00 0.02 -3.27
N GLY A 112 -8.31 0.84 -4.06
CA GLY A 112 -8.57 0.99 -5.50
C GLY A 112 -8.16 -0.23 -6.32
N ASP A 113 -8.60 -0.22 -7.59
CA ASP A 113 -8.19 -1.21 -8.56
C ASP A 113 -6.67 -1.17 -8.77
N GLN A 114 -6.07 -2.31 -9.03
CA GLN A 114 -4.66 -2.42 -9.39
C GLN A 114 -3.67 -1.75 -8.43
N THR A 115 -4.05 -1.54 -7.15
CA THR A 115 -3.27 -0.79 -6.16
C THR A 115 -1.80 -1.21 -6.11
N PHE A 116 -1.51 -2.51 -6.21
CA PHE A 116 -0.15 -3.07 -6.19
C PHE A 116 0.20 -3.80 -7.50
N TRP A 117 -0.34 -3.36 -8.61
CA TRP A 117 -0.10 -4.01 -9.90
C TRP A 117 1.40 -3.96 -10.26
N TRP A 118 1.95 -5.09 -10.75
CA TRP A 118 3.38 -5.24 -11.05
C TRP A 118 4.31 -4.89 -9.87
N THR A 119 3.89 -5.27 -8.66
CA THR A 119 4.68 -5.11 -7.43
C THR A 119 5.06 -6.51 -6.93
N PRO A 120 6.32 -6.78 -6.53
CA PRO A 120 6.77 -8.10 -6.09
C PRO A 120 6.26 -8.43 -4.67
N LEU A 121 4.99 -8.19 -4.44
CA LEU A 121 4.33 -8.29 -3.15
C LEU A 121 4.00 -9.76 -2.85
N THR A 122 4.47 -10.28 -1.73
CA THR A 122 4.25 -11.67 -1.30
C THR A 122 3.44 -11.77 -0.02
N GLU A 123 3.27 -10.65 0.71
CA GLU A 123 2.50 -10.64 1.96
C GLU A 123 1.65 -9.37 2.09
N LEU A 124 0.36 -9.58 2.33
CA LEU A 124 -0.61 -8.54 2.68
C LEU A 124 -1.15 -8.81 4.08
N THR A 125 -1.16 -7.79 4.93
CA THR A 125 -1.71 -7.87 6.28
C THR A 125 -2.80 -6.83 6.47
N PHE A 126 -3.98 -7.29 6.92
CA PHE A 126 -5.06 -6.43 7.36
C PHE A 126 -5.06 -6.35 8.89
N HIS A 127 -5.19 -5.15 9.41
CA HIS A 127 -5.28 -4.92 10.86
C HIS A 127 -6.58 -5.52 11.43
N ALA A 128 -6.57 -5.94 12.70
CA ALA A 128 -7.73 -6.54 13.36
C ALA A 128 -8.99 -5.63 13.36
N GLU A 129 -8.79 -4.32 13.36
CA GLU A 129 -9.85 -3.33 13.36
C GLU A 129 -10.23 -2.85 11.94
N SER A 130 -9.47 -3.27 10.91
CA SER A 130 -9.74 -2.82 9.55
C SER A 130 -11.04 -3.43 9.01
N TYR A 131 -11.84 -2.62 8.32
CA TYR A 131 -13.12 -3.06 7.78
C TYR A 131 -13.33 -2.46 6.38
N PRO A 132 -12.61 -2.95 5.36
CA PRO A 132 -12.75 -2.41 4.01
C PRO A 132 -14.17 -2.61 3.49
N GLN A 133 -14.74 -1.56 2.91
CA GLN A 133 -16.05 -1.58 2.26
C GLN A 133 -15.94 -1.80 0.76
N TYR A 134 -14.79 -1.50 0.20
CA TYR A 134 -14.47 -1.72 -1.21
C TYR A 134 -13.00 -2.13 -1.34
N ILE A 135 -12.79 -3.21 -2.06
CA ILE A 135 -11.48 -3.64 -2.53
C ILE A 135 -11.61 -3.83 -4.04
N GLY A 136 -10.78 -3.11 -4.77
CA GLY A 136 -10.76 -3.12 -6.22
C GLY A 136 -10.35 -4.46 -6.82
N SER A 137 -10.57 -4.60 -8.11
CA SER A 137 -10.09 -5.74 -8.89
C SER A 137 -8.57 -5.67 -9.07
N GLU A 138 -7.94 -6.84 -9.20
CA GLU A 138 -6.50 -6.93 -9.47
C GLU A 138 -5.65 -6.03 -8.54
N TYR A 139 -6.11 -5.83 -7.28
CA TYR A 139 -5.43 -4.92 -6.36
C TYR A 139 -3.99 -5.36 -6.04
N PHE A 140 -3.65 -6.63 -6.29
CA PHE A 140 -2.27 -7.04 -6.40
C PHE A 140 -2.07 -8.11 -7.51
N SER A 141 -0.91 -8.10 -8.17
CA SER A 141 -0.59 -8.97 -9.29
C SER A 141 0.14 -10.22 -8.77
N MET A 142 -0.28 -11.39 -9.24
CA MET A 142 0.31 -12.68 -8.87
C MET A 142 0.62 -13.47 -10.14
N ASP A 143 1.65 -13.05 -10.85
CA ASP A 143 2.00 -13.64 -12.14
C ASP A 143 3.05 -14.77 -12.05
N ASP A 144 3.52 -15.11 -10.83
CA ASP A 144 4.56 -16.11 -10.63
C ASP A 144 4.02 -17.35 -9.89
N ASP A 145 3.86 -18.44 -10.63
CA ASP A 145 3.38 -19.73 -10.12
C ASP A 145 4.33 -20.36 -9.08
N ASP A 146 5.57 -19.89 -8.99
CA ASP A 146 6.59 -20.42 -8.07
C ASP A 146 6.67 -19.63 -6.74
N VAL A 147 5.94 -18.54 -6.62
CA VAL A 147 5.92 -17.68 -5.41
C VAL A 147 4.75 -18.04 -4.51
N GLU A 148 5.02 -18.18 -3.20
CA GLU A 148 3.99 -18.33 -2.18
C GLU A 148 3.50 -16.96 -1.74
N TYR A 149 2.18 -16.73 -1.88
CA TYR A 149 1.52 -15.51 -1.46
C TYR A 149 0.79 -15.69 -0.14
N ARG A 150 0.79 -14.67 0.72
CA ARG A 150 0.21 -14.72 2.05
C ARG A 150 -0.72 -13.54 2.27
N ILE A 151 -1.96 -13.82 2.64
CA ILE A 151 -2.94 -12.81 3.03
C ILE A 151 -3.27 -13.05 4.51
N ILE A 152 -2.95 -12.09 5.36
CA ILE A 152 -3.17 -12.16 6.80
C ILE A 152 -4.40 -11.33 7.13
N LEU A 153 -5.43 -11.99 7.65
CA LEU A 153 -6.74 -11.41 7.94
C LEU A 153 -7.03 -11.44 9.44
N PRO A 154 -7.92 -10.54 9.94
CA PRO A 154 -8.52 -10.67 11.26
C PRO A 154 -9.18 -12.04 11.46
N PHE A 155 -9.22 -12.56 12.70
CA PHE A 155 -9.70 -13.90 13.02
C PHE A 155 -11.16 -14.16 12.60
N ASP A 156 -12.00 -13.13 12.68
CA ASP A 156 -13.44 -13.17 12.33
C ASP A 156 -13.74 -12.56 10.95
N ALA A 157 -12.70 -12.39 10.13
CA ALA A 157 -12.85 -11.80 8.82
C ALA A 157 -13.76 -12.63 7.90
N ASP A 158 -14.70 -11.97 7.27
CA ASP A 158 -15.41 -12.50 6.11
C ASP A 158 -14.49 -12.40 4.88
N ILE A 159 -13.97 -13.55 4.42
CA ILE A 159 -12.99 -13.62 3.33
C ILE A 159 -13.43 -12.84 2.11
N GLU A 160 -14.71 -12.96 1.70
CA GLU A 160 -15.24 -12.31 0.50
C GLU A 160 -15.06 -10.79 0.55
N ARG A 161 -15.03 -10.22 1.73
CA ARG A 161 -14.83 -8.78 1.93
C ARG A 161 -13.38 -8.33 1.72
N TYR A 162 -12.40 -9.20 2.02
CA TYR A 162 -10.97 -8.83 2.04
C TYR A 162 -10.22 -9.25 0.77
N VAL A 163 -10.84 -10.03 -0.08
CA VAL A 163 -10.17 -10.56 -1.27
C VAL A 163 -10.65 -9.91 -2.58
N GLY A 164 -11.58 -8.96 -2.50
CA GLY A 164 -12.15 -8.29 -3.68
C GLY A 164 -12.94 -9.26 -4.53
N ASP A 165 -12.47 -9.60 -5.72
CA ASP A 165 -13.10 -10.60 -6.58
C ASP A 165 -12.73 -12.02 -6.14
N PRO A 166 -13.66 -12.80 -5.56
CA PRO A 166 -13.39 -14.19 -5.14
C PRO A 166 -12.96 -15.10 -6.30
N GLU A 167 -13.47 -14.86 -7.52
CA GLU A 167 -13.08 -15.66 -8.69
C GLU A 167 -11.62 -15.44 -9.04
N TYR A 168 -11.10 -14.23 -8.84
CA TYR A 168 -9.70 -13.92 -9.03
C TYR A 168 -8.83 -14.69 -8.04
N ILE A 169 -9.15 -14.64 -6.73
CA ILE A 169 -8.41 -15.37 -5.69
C ILE A 169 -8.45 -16.89 -5.92
N MET A 170 -9.59 -17.45 -6.37
CA MET A 170 -9.70 -18.89 -6.66
C MET A 170 -8.85 -19.36 -7.84
N GLN A 171 -8.48 -18.47 -8.74
CA GLN A 171 -7.59 -18.78 -9.87
C GLN A 171 -6.11 -18.74 -9.48
N MET A 172 -5.79 -18.17 -8.33
CA MET A 172 -4.41 -18.05 -7.87
C MET A 172 -3.88 -19.37 -7.39
N LYS A 173 -2.67 -19.69 -7.80
CA LYS A 173 -1.89 -20.78 -7.23
C LYS A 173 -1.09 -20.28 -6.04
N ASN A 174 -0.85 -21.18 -5.07
CA ASN A 174 0.04 -20.92 -3.93
C ASN A 174 -0.36 -19.73 -3.03
N VAL A 175 -1.66 -19.48 -2.83
CA VAL A 175 -2.13 -18.49 -1.86
C VAL A 175 -2.45 -19.15 -0.53
N THR A 176 -1.89 -18.61 0.54
CA THR A 176 -2.19 -18.99 1.92
C THR A 176 -2.92 -17.85 2.61
N ILE A 177 -4.15 -18.09 3.06
CA ILE A 177 -4.88 -17.15 3.92
C ILE A 177 -4.65 -17.54 5.37
N ILE A 178 -4.24 -16.58 6.18
CA ILE A 178 -3.92 -16.75 7.59
C ILE A 178 -4.86 -15.88 8.41
N PHE A 179 -5.60 -16.47 9.35
CA PHE A 179 -6.41 -15.74 10.30
C PHE A 179 -5.65 -15.57 11.62
N CYS A 180 -5.59 -14.35 12.13
CA CYS A 180 -4.90 -14.01 13.37
C CYS A 180 -5.83 -13.28 14.34
N GLU A 181 -5.89 -13.71 15.60
CA GLU A 181 -6.58 -12.98 16.69
C GLU A 181 -5.80 -11.73 17.11
N ASP A 182 -4.47 -11.80 17.03
CA ASP A 182 -3.55 -10.72 17.33
C ASP A 182 -2.31 -10.91 16.45
N LEU A 183 -1.85 -9.86 15.81
CA LEU A 183 -0.62 -9.87 15.00
C LEU A 183 0.63 -10.23 15.83
N SER A 184 0.56 -10.11 17.17
CA SER A 184 1.62 -10.45 18.10
C SER A 184 1.64 -11.93 18.52
N TYR A 185 0.53 -12.70 18.33
CA TYR A 185 0.42 -14.12 18.71
C TYR A 185 -0.28 -14.93 17.63
N ALA A 186 0.48 -15.77 16.96
CA ALA A 186 -0.01 -16.62 15.88
C ALA A 186 -0.75 -17.86 16.38
N SER A 187 -2.04 -17.75 16.67
CA SER A 187 -2.95 -18.91 16.56
C SER A 187 -3.37 -19.00 15.09
N LYS A 188 -2.58 -19.69 14.27
CA LYS A 188 -2.79 -19.70 12.84
C LYS A 188 -3.80 -20.76 12.46
N ILE A 189 -4.97 -20.35 11.95
CA ILE A 189 -5.77 -21.22 11.07
C ILE A 189 -5.29 -20.91 9.65
N GLN A 190 -4.65 -21.90 9.05
CA GLN A 190 -4.08 -21.77 7.72
C GLN A 190 -5.02 -22.48 6.73
N ILE A 191 -5.57 -21.75 5.77
CA ILE A 191 -6.36 -22.31 4.67
C ILE A 191 -5.49 -22.23 3.42
N HIS A 192 -5.11 -23.40 2.91
CA HIS A 192 -4.45 -23.51 1.61
C HIS A 192 -5.51 -23.77 0.55
N PHE A 193 -5.60 -22.91 -0.44
CA PHE A 193 -6.35 -23.21 -1.65
C PHE A 193 -5.46 -24.08 -2.54
N LEU A 194 -5.63 -25.39 -2.44
CA LEU A 194 -5.05 -26.33 -3.39
C LEU A 194 -5.98 -26.36 -4.62
N ASN A 195 -5.61 -25.67 -5.67
CA ASN A 195 -6.25 -25.88 -6.95
C ASN A 195 -5.88 -27.26 -7.48
N ALA A 196 -6.88 -28.15 -7.55
CA ALA A 196 -6.77 -29.50 -8.11
C ALA A 196 -6.69 -29.43 -9.66
#